data_ef4ac4df24703b6b760fbf64fc547db1
#
_entry.id   ef4ac4df24703b6b760fbf64fc547db1
#
_cell.length_a   1.000
_cell.length_b   1.000
_cell.length_c   1.000
_cell.angle_alpha   90.00
_cell.angle_beta   90.00
_cell.angle_gamma   90.00
#
_symmetry.space_group_name_H-M   'P 1'
#
loop_
_entity.id
_entity.type
_entity.pdbx_description
1 polymer ?
#
loop_
_entity_poly.entity_id
_entity_poly.type
_entity_poly.pdbx_seq_one_letter_code
_entity_poly.pdbx_strand_id
1 'polypeptide(L)'
;MPKIYLSPSTQEYNPYVTGAGSEESFMNLLADAMEPILLLNGIQFSRNTPDMTAASSIRQANAGQYDFYLALHSNASGPSAEGRSRGILAFYYPTSANGRRAAELFVENLRDIYPLPEKVSTRATTSLGEIRQPRFPSVLLELGYHDNPDDALWIQENIPRIAANLVLSLTEYFGLPYTAPTPQPGQVSTTSGGPVNLRSGPSLQSTVTARLPDGDGVTVYGRYQDGYVVSHGEHLGYVSAPYVQI
;
A
#
# COMPACT_ATOMS: atom_id res chain seq x y z
N MET A 1 17.43 2.31 0.04
CA MET A 1 16.07 1.83 0.22
C MET A 1 15.25 2.34 -0.94
N PRO A 2 14.54 1.49 -1.67
CA PRO A 2 13.63 1.95 -2.70
C PRO A 2 12.51 2.80 -2.10
N LYS A 3 11.97 3.72 -2.91
CA LYS A 3 10.89 4.59 -2.52
C LYS A 3 9.77 4.54 -3.56
N ILE A 4 8.54 4.26 -3.14
CA ILE A 4 7.37 4.25 -4.03
C ILE A 4 6.48 5.46 -3.80
N TYR A 5 5.71 5.83 -4.84
CA TYR A 5 4.54 6.67 -4.67
C TYR A 5 3.30 5.78 -4.65
N LEU A 6 2.57 5.79 -3.53
CA LEU A 6 1.34 5.03 -3.33
C LEU A 6 0.14 5.95 -3.59
N SER A 7 -0.70 5.56 -4.55
CA SER A 7 -1.83 6.36 -5.02
C SER A 7 -3.14 5.58 -4.87
N PRO A 8 -3.70 5.47 -3.64
CA PRO A 8 -5.05 4.95 -3.48
C PRO A 8 -6.07 5.86 -4.18
N SER A 9 -7.16 5.26 -4.67
CA SER A 9 -8.23 5.96 -5.35
C SER A 9 -8.79 7.12 -4.51
N THR A 10 -9.16 8.20 -5.19
CA THR A 10 -9.80 9.39 -4.62
C THR A 10 -11.26 9.51 -5.08
N GLN A 11 -11.87 8.40 -5.50
CA GLN A 11 -13.21 8.35 -6.10
C GLN A 11 -14.26 8.00 -5.03
N GLU A 12 -14.60 8.94 -4.15
CA GLU A 12 -15.63 8.80 -3.12
C GLU A 12 -17.03 8.58 -3.68
N TYR A 13 -17.25 9.01 -4.93
CA TYR A 13 -18.53 8.91 -5.63
C TYR A 13 -18.79 7.51 -6.25
N ASN A 14 -17.89 6.57 -6.08
CA ASN A 14 -18.03 5.17 -6.48
C ASN A 14 -18.39 4.31 -5.26
N PRO A 15 -19.70 4.17 -4.91
CA PRO A 15 -20.09 3.39 -3.74
C PRO A 15 -19.91 1.90 -4.01
N TYR A 16 -19.52 1.17 -2.98
CA TYR A 16 -19.57 -0.29 -2.99
C TYR A 16 -21.03 -0.77 -2.91
N VAL A 17 -21.37 -1.79 -3.70
CA VAL A 17 -22.73 -2.37 -3.74
C VAL A 17 -23.20 -2.87 -2.38
N THR A 18 -22.27 -3.18 -1.45
CA THR A 18 -22.55 -3.57 -0.07
C THR A 18 -23.09 -2.42 0.80
N GLY A 19 -23.00 -1.18 0.34
CA GLY A 19 -23.37 0.02 1.11
C GLY A 19 -22.39 0.39 2.24
N ALA A 20 -21.25 -0.30 2.36
CA ALA A 20 -20.31 -0.13 3.47
C ALA A 20 -19.25 0.98 3.25
N GLY A 21 -19.28 1.68 2.14
CA GLY A 21 -18.31 2.72 1.80
C GLY A 21 -18.10 2.88 0.30
N SER A 22 -17.02 3.54 -0.07
CA SER A 22 -16.66 3.87 -1.46
C SER A 22 -15.34 3.23 -1.89
N GLU A 23 -15.04 3.33 -3.17
CA GLU A 23 -13.73 2.97 -3.72
C GLU A 23 -12.59 3.71 -2.99
N GLU A 24 -12.74 5.03 -2.81
CA GLU A 24 -11.80 5.84 -2.07
C GLU A 24 -11.57 5.28 -0.66
N SER A 25 -12.63 5.02 0.11
CA SER A 25 -12.51 4.57 1.51
C SER A 25 -11.80 3.22 1.64
N PHE A 26 -12.12 2.23 0.77
CA PHE A 26 -11.48 0.91 0.85
C PHE A 26 -10.06 0.89 0.30
N MET A 27 -9.75 1.68 -0.74
CA MET A 27 -8.37 1.77 -1.24
C MET A 27 -7.48 2.53 -0.27
N ASN A 28 -8.01 3.49 0.49
CA ASN A 28 -7.29 4.13 1.59
C ASN A 28 -7.03 3.18 2.76
N LEU A 29 -8.03 2.37 3.19
CA LEU A 29 -7.82 1.31 4.19
C LEU A 29 -6.75 0.29 3.74
N LEU A 30 -6.74 -0.06 2.46
CA LEU A 30 -5.70 -0.94 1.91
C LEU A 30 -4.32 -0.28 1.97
N ALA A 31 -4.22 0.98 1.59
CA ALA A 31 -2.96 1.72 1.68
C ALA A 31 -2.47 1.83 3.14
N ASP A 32 -3.37 2.12 4.10
CA ASP A 32 -3.05 2.15 5.54
C ASP A 32 -2.47 0.80 6.01
N ALA A 33 -3.07 -0.31 5.56
CA ALA A 33 -2.58 -1.65 5.88
C ALA A 33 -1.22 -1.97 5.22
N MET A 34 -0.92 -1.40 4.04
CA MET A 34 0.36 -1.58 3.36
C MET A 34 1.51 -0.82 4.01
N GLU A 35 1.27 0.37 4.54
CA GLU A 35 2.31 1.28 5.04
C GLU A 35 3.28 0.65 6.05
N PRO A 36 2.82 0.01 7.14
CA PRO A 36 3.73 -0.63 8.09
C PRO A 36 4.49 -1.81 7.47
N ILE A 37 3.88 -2.54 6.53
CA ILE A 37 4.53 -3.66 5.85
C ILE A 37 5.61 -3.15 4.89
N LEU A 38 5.38 -2.05 4.18
CA LEU A 38 6.38 -1.40 3.34
C LEU A 38 7.62 -1.02 4.16
N LEU A 39 7.43 -0.33 5.30
CA LEU A 39 8.54 0.05 6.17
C LEU A 39 9.27 -1.18 6.72
N LEU A 40 8.55 -2.22 7.14
CA LEU A 40 9.12 -3.47 7.66
C LEU A 40 10.00 -4.17 6.61
N ASN A 41 9.73 -3.97 5.34
CA ASN A 41 10.48 -4.53 4.22
C ASN A 41 11.48 -3.54 3.59
N GLY A 42 11.74 -2.42 4.24
CA GLY A 42 12.73 -1.45 3.79
C GLY A 42 12.30 -0.67 2.54
N ILE A 43 11.01 -0.55 2.28
CA ILE A 43 10.46 0.24 1.19
C ILE A 43 9.89 1.53 1.77
N GLN A 44 10.46 2.67 1.38
CA GLN A 44 9.94 3.99 1.72
C GLN A 44 8.76 4.35 0.81
N PHE A 45 7.89 5.21 1.29
CA PHE A 45 6.76 5.66 0.48
C PHE A 45 6.44 7.15 0.69
N SER A 46 5.73 7.72 -0.26
CA SER A 46 4.86 8.88 -0.10
C SER A 46 3.51 8.52 -0.67
N ARG A 47 2.47 9.19 -0.21
CA ARG A 47 1.09 8.87 -0.56
C ARG A 47 0.32 10.13 -0.90
N ASN A 48 -0.68 10.03 -1.79
CA ASN A 48 -1.69 11.06 -1.96
C ASN A 48 -2.63 11.11 -0.74
N THR A 49 -3.45 12.14 -0.69
CA THR A 49 -4.50 12.31 0.32
C THR A 49 -5.89 12.23 -0.33
N PRO A 50 -6.96 11.87 0.42
CA PRO A 50 -8.30 11.70 -0.13
C PRO A 50 -8.88 12.94 -0.84
N ASP A 51 -8.48 14.15 -0.43
CA ASP A 51 -8.88 15.43 -1.03
C ASP A 51 -8.19 15.73 -2.39
N MET A 52 -7.24 14.90 -2.80
CA MET A 52 -6.57 15.00 -4.08
C MET A 52 -7.41 14.39 -5.22
N THR A 53 -6.95 14.62 -6.44
CA THR A 53 -7.44 13.94 -7.65
C THR A 53 -6.31 13.10 -8.26
N ALA A 54 -6.62 12.14 -9.11
CA ALA A 54 -5.61 11.38 -9.84
C ALA A 54 -4.59 12.31 -10.55
N ALA A 55 -5.07 13.42 -11.14
CA ALA A 55 -4.20 14.39 -11.80
C ALA A 55 -3.28 15.13 -10.81
N SER A 56 -3.74 15.48 -9.61
CA SER A 56 -2.88 16.11 -8.59
C SER A 56 -1.92 15.11 -7.96
N SER A 57 -2.34 13.85 -7.77
CA SER A 57 -1.49 12.75 -7.32
C SER A 57 -0.31 12.52 -8.28
N ILE A 58 -0.58 12.47 -9.58
CA ILE A 58 0.45 12.36 -10.61
C ILE A 58 1.41 13.57 -10.58
N ARG A 59 0.90 14.79 -10.44
CA ARG A 59 1.75 15.99 -10.33
C ARG A 59 2.64 15.95 -9.10
N GLN A 60 2.09 15.56 -7.95
CA GLN A 60 2.86 15.41 -6.71
C GLN A 60 3.96 14.35 -6.86
N ALA A 61 3.62 13.18 -7.41
CA ALA A 61 4.59 12.13 -7.70
C ALA A 61 5.72 12.63 -8.62
N ASN A 62 5.35 13.29 -9.72
CA ASN A 62 6.32 13.80 -10.70
C ASN A 62 7.19 14.97 -10.18
N ALA A 63 6.80 15.62 -9.11
CA ALA A 63 7.64 16.62 -8.42
C ALA A 63 8.66 15.98 -7.46
N GLY A 64 8.48 14.71 -7.08
CA GLY A 64 9.38 13.93 -6.23
C GLY A 64 10.33 13.02 -7.01
N GLN A 65 11.01 12.13 -6.27
CA GLN A 65 11.86 11.09 -6.81
C GLN A 65 11.40 9.75 -6.23
N TYR A 66 10.96 8.85 -7.09
CA TYR A 66 10.45 7.53 -6.74
C TYR A 66 11.01 6.47 -7.68
N ASP A 67 11.06 5.23 -7.22
CA ASP A 67 11.47 4.08 -8.02
C ASP A 67 10.27 3.38 -8.66
N PHE A 68 9.07 3.66 -8.14
CA PHE A 68 7.82 3.04 -8.62
C PHE A 68 6.59 3.89 -8.26
N TYR A 69 5.55 3.82 -9.11
CA TYR A 69 4.22 4.40 -8.88
C TYR A 69 3.19 3.28 -8.83
N LEU A 70 2.48 3.13 -7.71
CA LEU A 70 1.42 2.15 -7.52
C LEU A 70 0.09 2.84 -7.29
N ALA A 71 -0.84 2.69 -8.23
CA ALA A 71 -2.22 3.12 -8.07
C ALA A 71 -3.10 1.95 -7.62
N LEU A 72 -3.97 2.19 -6.64
CA LEU A 72 -4.89 1.22 -6.08
C LEU A 72 -6.33 1.66 -6.40
N HIS A 73 -7.06 0.82 -7.11
CA HIS A 73 -8.44 1.03 -7.53
C HIS A 73 -9.27 -0.23 -7.36
N SER A 74 -10.58 -0.07 -7.39
CA SER A 74 -11.54 -1.14 -7.62
C SER A 74 -12.43 -0.79 -8.80
N ASN A 75 -12.63 -1.75 -9.70
CA ASN A 75 -13.29 -1.59 -10.97
C ASN A 75 -14.82 -1.47 -10.82
N ALA A 76 -15.48 -0.98 -11.86
CA ALA A 76 -16.92 -1.08 -12.04
C ALA A 76 -17.24 -1.70 -13.40
N SER A 77 -18.31 -2.50 -13.44
CA SER A 77 -18.87 -3.00 -14.69
C SER A 77 -19.47 -1.84 -15.50
N GLY A 78 -19.38 -1.93 -16.83
CA GLY A 78 -20.15 -1.00 -17.67
C GLY A 78 -21.67 -1.21 -17.52
N PRO A 79 -22.51 -0.23 -17.92
CA PRO A 79 -23.97 -0.25 -17.69
C PRO A 79 -24.69 -1.52 -18.17
N SER A 80 -24.17 -2.18 -19.21
CA SER A 80 -24.74 -3.44 -19.75
C SER A 80 -24.35 -4.69 -18.95
N ALA A 81 -23.40 -4.58 -18.02
CA ALA A 81 -22.83 -5.71 -17.26
C ALA A 81 -22.80 -5.46 -15.74
N GLU A 82 -23.54 -4.44 -15.26
CA GLU A 82 -23.58 -4.05 -13.85
C GLU A 82 -23.77 -5.26 -12.92
N GLY A 83 -22.90 -5.35 -11.92
CA GLY A 83 -22.87 -6.43 -10.95
C GLY A 83 -22.43 -7.81 -11.45
N ARG A 84 -22.11 -7.97 -12.75
CA ARG A 84 -21.78 -9.29 -13.34
C ARG A 84 -20.30 -9.52 -13.60
N SER A 85 -19.52 -8.47 -13.69
CA SER A 85 -18.07 -8.58 -13.91
C SER A 85 -17.36 -8.92 -12.60
N ARG A 86 -16.29 -9.71 -12.69
CA ARG A 86 -15.41 -10.08 -11.59
C ARG A 86 -13.98 -10.22 -12.08
N GLY A 87 -13.03 -10.03 -11.18
CA GLY A 87 -11.62 -10.29 -11.47
C GLY A 87 -10.72 -9.11 -11.14
N ILE A 88 -9.42 -9.35 -11.25
CA ILE A 88 -8.37 -8.38 -10.97
C ILE A 88 -7.62 -8.06 -12.27
N LEU A 89 -7.36 -6.76 -12.50
CA LEU A 89 -6.58 -6.29 -13.64
C LEU A 89 -5.39 -5.46 -13.16
N ALA A 90 -4.19 -5.84 -13.58
CA ALA A 90 -2.98 -5.04 -13.40
C ALA A 90 -2.62 -4.34 -14.71
N PHE A 91 -2.83 -3.02 -14.75
CA PHE A 91 -2.53 -2.19 -15.92
C PHE A 91 -1.10 -1.68 -15.89
N TYR A 92 -0.47 -1.66 -17.06
CA TYR A 92 0.87 -1.10 -17.28
C TYR A 92 0.97 -0.38 -18.62
N TYR A 93 1.99 0.48 -18.79
CA TYR A 93 2.22 1.17 -20.05
C TYR A 93 2.90 0.24 -21.07
N PRO A 94 2.43 0.14 -22.33
CA PRO A 94 2.86 -0.89 -23.30
C PRO A 94 4.37 -0.97 -23.55
N THR A 95 5.07 0.16 -23.50
CA THR A 95 6.53 0.20 -23.73
C THR A 95 7.37 0.16 -22.46
N SER A 96 6.73 0.09 -21.27
CA SER A 96 7.42 0.02 -19.97
C SER A 96 7.74 -1.43 -19.63
N ALA A 97 8.95 -1.89 -19.89
CA ALA A 97 9.40 -3.24 -19.50
C ALA A 97 9.33 -3.45 -17.98
N ASN A 98 9.72 -2.43 -17.19
CA ASN A 98 9.66 -2.50 -15.73
C ASN A 98 8.21 -2.48 -15.19
N GLY A 99 7.33 -1.66 -15.77
CA GLY A 99 5.90 -1.67 -15.43
C GLY A 99 5.24 -3.01 -15.75
N ARG A 100 5.56 -3.60 -16.90
CA ARG A 100 5.09 -4.94 -17.29
C ARG A 100 5.55 -6.01 -16.29
N ARG A 101 6.85 -6.05 -15.98
CA ARG A 101 7.42 -7.00 -15.02
C ARG A 101 6.73 -6.89 -13.64
N ALA A 102 6.51 -5.66 -13.16
CA ALA A 102 5.80 -5.45 -11.89
C ALA A 102 4.35 -5.95 -11.97
N ALA A 103 3.62 -5.63 -13.05
CA ALA A 103 2.25 -6.09 -13.24
C ALA A 103 2.14 -7.62 -13.27
N GLU A 104 3.11 -8.31 -13.89
CA GLU A 104 3.20 -9.76 -13.93
C GLU A 104 3.40 -10.35 -12.52
N LEU A 105 4.28 -9.77 -11.68
CA LEU A 105 4.49 -10.18 -10.28
C LEU A 105 3.22 -9.98 -9.42
N PHE A 106 2.55 -8.82 -9.55
CA PHE A 106 1.28 -8.60 -8.87
C PHE A 106 0.23 -9.63 -9.25
N VAL A 107 0.10 -9.94 -10.53
CA VAL A 107 -0.87 -10.94 -11.02
C VAL A 107 -0.53 -12.34 -10.52
N GLU A 108 0.74 -12.74 -10.53
CA GLU A 108 1.19 -14.03 -10.03
C GLU A 108 0.79 -14.22 -8.55
N ASN A 109 1.18 -13.27 -7.70
CA ASN A 109 0.89 -13.36 -6.27
C ASN A 109 -0.61 -13.18 -5.94
N LEU A 110 -1.34 -12.32 -6.65
CA LEU A 110 -2.77 -12.12 -6.44
C LEU A 110 -3.60 -13.37 -6.81
N ARG A 111 -3.15 -14.20 -7.76
CA ARG A 111 -3.79 -15.48 -8.08
C ARG A 111 -3.82 -16.44 -6.90
N ASP A 112 -2.85 -16.38 -6.01
CA ASP A 112 -2.78 -17.24 -4.83
C ASP A 112 -3.83 -16.89 -3.76
N ILE A 113 -4.38 -15.69 -3.82
CA ILE A 113 -5.30 -15.19 -2.80
C ILE A 113 -6.71 -14.88 -3.32
N TYR A 114 -6.86 -14.62 -4.62
CA TYR A 114 -8.15 -14.28 -5.20
C TYR A 114 -8.98 -15.55 -5.51
N PRO A 115 -10.30 -15.55 -5.23
CA PRO A 115 -11.15 -16.76 -5.37
C PRO A 115 -11.25 -17.32 -6.79
N LEU A 116 -11.01 -16.49 -7.82
CA LEU A 116 -11.10 -16.86 -9.23
C LEU A 116 -9.76 -16.55 -9.93
N PRO A 117 -8.69 -17.34 -9.70
CA PRO A 117 -7.34 -17.02 -10.17
C PRO A 117 -7.25 -16.87 -11.70
N GLU A 118 -8.11 -17.55 -12.45
CA GLU A 118 -8.21 -17.43 -13.91
C GLU A 118 -8.72 -16.04 -14.38
N LYS A 119 -9.32 -15.26 -13.48
CA LYS A 119 -9.78 -13.88 -13.74
C LYS A 119 -8.78 -12.81 -13.29
N VAL A 120 -7.58 -13.19 -12.90
CA VAL A 120 -6.49 -12.27 -12.54
C VAL A 120 -5.52 -12.17 -13.72
N SER A 121 -5.39 -10.97 -14.30
CA SER A 121 -4.60 -10.79 -15.52
C SER A 121 -3.95 -9.41 -15.62
N THR A 122 -2.94 -9.30 -16.47
CA THR A 122 -2.31 -8.04 -16.86
C THR A 122 -2.99 -7.43 -18.08
N ARG A 123 -2.95 -6.10 -18.21
CA ARG A 123 -3.41 -5.39 -19.41
C ARG A 123 -2.54 -4.18 -19.72
N ALA A 124 -2.01 -4.13 -20.94
CA ALA A 124 -1.34 -2.93 -21.42
C ALA A 124 -2.37 -1.84 -21.79
N THR A 125 -2.09 -0.57 -21.42
CA THR A 125 -2.96 0.55 -21.74
C THR A 125 -2.20 1.87 -21.91
N THR A 126 -2.73 2.75 -22.76
CA THR A 126 -2.27 4.14 -22.94
C THR A 126 -3.34 5.14 -22.49
N SER A 127 -4.54 4.67 -22.09
CA SER A 127 -5.69 5.54 -21.79
C SER A 127 -5.69 6.05 -20.34
N LEU A 128 -5.13 5.28 -19.39
CA LEU A 128 -5.15 5.65 -17.96
C LEU A 128 -4.05 6.68 -17.66
N GLY A 129 -4.44 7.79 -16.99
CA GLY A 129 -3.53 8.87 -16.62
C GLY A 129 -2.41 8.38 -15.70
N GLU A 130 -2.74 7.60 -14.68
CA GLU A 130 -1.80 7.07 -13.69
C GLU A 130 -0.85 5.98 -14.23
N ILE A 131 -1.07 5.54 -15.47
CA ILE A 131 -0.15 4.66 -16.20
C ILE A 131 0.71 5.44 -17.17
N ARG A 132 0.14 6.46 -17.83
CA ARG A 132 0.82 7.18 -18.91
C ARG A 132 1.70 8.34 -18.45
N GLN A 133 1.32 9.00 -17.36
CA GLN A 133 1.90 10.30 -16.99
C GLN A 133 2.97 10.24 -15.88
N PRO A 134 3.03 9.24 -14.98
CA PRO A 134 4.14 9.12 -14.05
C PRO A 134 5.48 8.98 -14.79
N ARG A 135 6.54 9.60 -14.24
CA ARG A 135 7.91 9.52 -14.78
C ARG A 135 8.62 8.23 -14.39
N PHE A 136 7.99 7.41 -13.59
CA PHE A 136 8.51 6.17 -13.01
C PHE A 136 7.77 4.97 -13.60
N PRO A 137 8.32 3.75 -13.54
CA PRO A 137 7.54 2.54 -13.79
C PRO A 137 6.26 2.57 -12.96
N SER A 138 5.13 2.30 -13.59
CA SER A 138 3.82 2.42 -12.96
C SER A 138 2.96 1.19 -13.21
N VAL A 139 2.18 0.82 -12.19
CA VAL A 139 1.09 -0.17 -12.28
C VAL A 139 -0.15 0.44 -11.61
N LEU A 140 -1.30 0.25 -12.25
CA LEU A 140 -2.60 0.50 -11.65
C LEU A 140 -3.30 -0.85 -11.47
N LEU A 141 -3.69 -1.13 -10.24
CA LEU A 141 -4.43 -2.34 -9.89
C LEU A 141 -5.92 -2.02 -9.78
N GLU A 142 -6.72 -2.78 -10.51
CA GLU A 142 -8.17 -2.88 -10.30
C GLU A 142 -8.42 -4.17 -9.52
N LEU A 143 -8.58 -4.05 -8.20
CA LEU A 143 -8.59 -5.15 -7.22
C LEU A 143 -9.96 -5.82 -7.06
N GLY A 144 -10.66 -6.08 -8.16
CA GLY A 144 -12.02 -6.60 -8.15
C GLY A 144 -13.03 -5.51 -8.55
N TYR A 145 -14.29 -5.87 -8.59
CA TYR A 145 -15.39 -5.00 -9.02
C TYR A 145 -16.23 -4.57 -7.81
N HIS A 146 -16.24 -3.28 -7.48
CA HIS A 146 -16.98 -2.76 -6.31
C HIS A 146 -18.51 -2.80 -6.50
N ASP A 147 -19.00 -2.90 -7.74
CA ASP A 147 -20.42 -3.09 -8.09
C ASP A 147 -20.84 -4.59 -8.10
N ASN A 148 -19.90 -5.53 -7.93
CA ASN A 148 -20.19 -6.94 -7.77
C ASN A 148 -20.14 -7.34 -6.28
N PRO A 149 -21.21 -7.97 -5.72
CA PRO A 149 -21.28 -8.30 -4.29
C PRO A 149 -20.12 -9.19 -3.80
N ASP A 150 -19.75 -10.21 -4.57
CA ASP A 150 -18.70 -11.15 -4.16
C ASP A 150 -17.32 -10.49 -4.14
N ASP A 151 -17.00 -9.65 -5.15
CA ASP A 151 -15.72 -8.94 -5.21
C ASP A 151 -15.64 -7.84 -4.16
N ALA A 152 -16.75 -7.10 -3.97
CA ALA A 152 -16.85 -6.08 -2.94
C ALA A 152 -16.63 -6.66 -1.53
N LEU A 153 -17.29 -7.78 -1.20
CA LEU A 153 -17.09 -8.49 0.07
C LEU A 153 -15.66 -9.04 0.19
N TRP A 154 -15.12 -9.64 -0.88
CA TRP A 154 -13.77 -10.17 -0.86
C TRP A 154 -12.73 -9.07 -0.55
N ILE A 155 -12.84 -7.89 -1.16
CA ILE A 155 -11.96 -6.76 -0.86
C ILE A 155 -12.07 -6.38 0.61
N GLN A 156 -13.30 -6.16 1.11
CA GLN A 156 -13.57 -5.72 2.47
C GLN A 156 -13.02 -6.66 3.54
N GLU A 157 -13.21 -7.96 3.33
CA GLU A 157 -12.82 -9.00 4.30
C GLU A 157 -11.33 -9.36 4.24
N ASN A 158 -10.62 -8.98 3.16
CA ASN A 158 -9.23 -9.42 2.93
C ASN A 158 -8.22 -8.27 2.88
N ILE A 159 -8.55 -7.05 3.31
CA ILE A 159 -7.63 -5.89 3.30
C ILE A 159 -6.22 -6.24 3.81
N PRO A 160 -6.02 -6.84 5.00
CA PRO A 160 -4.68 -7.17 5.49
C PRO A 160 -3.95 -8.20 4.61
N ARG A 161 -4.68 -9.17 4.07
CA ARG A 161 -4.12 -10.21 3.20
C ARG A 161 -3.72 -9.65 1.84
N ILE A 162 -4.55 -8.78 1.27
CA ILE A 162 -4.24 -8.08 0.02
C ILE A 162 -3.01 -7.18 0.23
N ALA A 163 -2.97 -6.38 1.30
CA ALA A 163 -1.84 -5.52 1.64
C ALA A 163 -0.52 -6.31 1.73
N ALA A 164 -0.50 -7.42 2.45
CA ALA A 164 0.68 -8.29 2.58
C ALA A 164 1.12 -8.85 1.21
N ASN A 165 0.19 -9.29 0.38
CA ASN A 165 0.45 -9.82 -0.95
C ASN A 165 1.00 -8.77 -1.93
N LEU A 166 0.45 -7.54 -1.89
CA LEU A 166 0.97 -6.45 -2.72
C LEU A 166 2.39 -6.03 -2.30
N VAL A 167 2.68 -6.01 -1.00
CA VAL A 167 4.04 -5.71 -0.53
C VAL A 167 5.00 -6.85 -0.84
N LEU A 168 4.58 -8.12 -0.77
CA LEU A 168 5.37 -9.27 -1.27
C LEU A 168 5.77 -9.03 -2.73
N SER A 169 4.83 -8.69 -3.61
CA SER A 169 5.11 -8.42 -5.02
C SER A 169 6.10 -7.26 -5.21
N LEU A 170 6.01 -6.21 -4.38
CA LEU A 170 6.97 -5.11 -4.41
C LEU A 170 8.37 -5.54 -3.94
N THR A 171 8.49 -6.41 -2.91
CA THR A 171 9.79 -6.93 -2.48
C THR A 171 10.44 -7.76 -3.59
N GLU A 172 9.69 -8.61 -4.28
CA GLU A 172 10.17 -9.37 -5.42
C GLU A 172 10.60 -8.47 -6.59
N TYR A 173 9.80 -7.42 -6.86
CA TYR A 173 10.13 -6.43 -7.90
C TYR A 173 11.48 -5.74 -7.60
N PHE A 174 11.74 -5.36 -6.35
CA PHE A 174 12.97 -4.70 -5.94
C PHE A 174 14.12 -5.66 -5.59
N GLY A 175 13.88 -6.97 -5.59
CA GLY A 175 14.88 -7.97 -5.19
C GLY A 175 15.21 -7.93 -3.70
N LEU A 176 14.24 -7.62 -2.85
CA LEU A 176 14.35 -7.56 -1.39
C LEU A 176 13.80 -8.86 -0.77
N PRO A 177 14.31 -9.30 0.39
CA PRO A 177 13.68 -10.36 1.15
C PRO A 177 12.35 -9.86 1.72
N TYR A 178 11.31 -10.71 1.71
CA TYR A 178 10.03 -10.41 2.33
C TYR A 178 10.02 -10.83 3.80
N THR A 179 9.56 -9.91 4.65
CA THR A 179 9.27 -10.16 6.07
C THR A 179 7.78 -9.93 6.31
N ALA A 180 7.06 -10.97 6.71
CA ALA A 180 5.64 -10.84 7.06
C ALA A 180 5.48 -10.03 8.36
N PRO A 181 4.47 -9.15 8.44
CA PRO A 181 4.18 -8.43 9.67
C PRO A 181 3.66 -9.38 10.76
N THR A 182 4.06 -9.14 11.99
CA THR A 182 3.55 -9.83 13.18
C THR A 182 3.09 -8.80 14.21
N PRO A 183 1.96 -8.09 13.95
CA PRO A 183 1.51 -7.01 14.82
C PRO A 183 1.26 -7.49 16.24
N GLN A 184 1.85 -6.80 17.22
CA GLN A 184 1.66 -7.10 18.63
C GLN A 184 1.79 -5.83 19.46
N PRO A 185 1.18 -5.79 20.67
CA PRO A 185 1.36 -4.67 21.57
C PRO A 185 2.81 -4.61 22.06
N GLY A 186 3.30 -3.38 22.22
CA GLY A 186 4.58 -3.07 22.84
C GLY A 186 4.47 -1.81 23.69
N GLN A 187 5.51 -1.50 24.43
CA GLN A 187 5.57 -0.30 25.28
C GLN A 187 6.89 0.42 25.07
N VAL A 188 6.84 1.75 24.97
CA VAL A 188 8.05 2.59 25.00
C VAL A 188 8.67 2.54 26.38
N SER A 189 9.98 2.28 26.46
CA SER A 189 10.67 2.15 27.75
C SER A 189 12.06 2.78 27.68
N THR A 190 12.34 3.70 28.61
CA THR A 190 13.63 4.36 28.75
C THR A 190 14.09 4.37 30.20
N THR A 191 15.37 4.27 30.44
CA THR A 191 15.94 4.36 31.79
C THR A 191 15.88 5.77 32.38
N SER A 192 15.72 6.79 31.53
CA SER A 192 15.70 8.20 31.94
C SER A 192 14.29 8.77 32.15
N GLY A 193 13.24 8.01 31.80
CA GLY A 193 11.85 8.52 31.77
C GLY A 193 11.59 9.57 30.68
N GLY A 194 12.53 9.78 29.76
CA GLY A 194 12.39 10.74 28.66
C GLY A 194 11.76 10.13 27.41
N PRO A 195 11.23 10.97 26.47
CA PRO A 195 10.59 10.49 25.26
C PRO A 195 11.60 9.88 24.28
N VAL A 196 11.13 8.95 23.45
CA VAL A 196 11.88 8.30 22.36
C VAL A 196 11.50 8.90 21.00
N ASN A 197 12.46 9.07 20.13
CA ASN A 197 12.23 9.55 18.78
C ASN A 197 11.65 8.45 17.88
N LEU A 198 10.50 8.71 17.28
CA LEU A 198 9.97 8.01 16.12
C LEU A 198 10.57 8.64 14.86
N ARG A 199 11.09 7.83 13.95
CA ARG A 199 11.82 8.34 12.78
C ARG A 199 11.23 7.83 11.47
N SER A 200 11.38 8.63 10.41
CA SER A 200 10.94 8.27 9.05
C SER A 200 11.77 7.15 8.40
N GLY A 201 12.91 6.80 8.95
CA GLY A 201 13.81 5.76 8.46
C GLY A 201 14.60 5.09 9.58
N PRO A 202 15.27 3.97 9.32
CA PRO A 202 15.93 3.16 10.35
C PRO A 202 17.22 3.78 10.92
N SER A 203 17.77 4.79 10.24
CA SER A 203 19.01 5.46 10.69
C SER A 203 18.74 6.47 11.80
N LEU A 204 19.70 6.63 12.72
CA LEU A 204 19.65 7.69 13.73
C LEU A 204 19.70 9.12 13.13
N GLN A 205 20.14 9.25 11.88
CA GLN A 205 20.14 10.50 11.12
C GLN A 205 18.82 10.75 10.39
N SER A 206 17.90 9.77 10.35
CA SER A 206 16.59 9.95 9.74
C SER A 206 15.76 10.99 10.50
N THR A 207 14.90 11.69 9.78
CA THR A 207 14.04 12.73 10.33
C THR A 207 13.18 12.20 11.48
N VAL A 208 13.13 12.94 12.59
CA VAL A 208 12.21 12.66 13.70
C VAL A 208 10.83 13.15 13.30
N THR A 209 9.86 12.24 13.22
CA THR A 209 8.48 12.51 12.84
C THR A 209 7.57 12.72 14.05
N ALA A 210 7.90 12.05 15.17
CA ALA A 210 7.20 12.21 16.45
C ALA A 210 8.14 11.89 17.62
N ARG A 211 7.70 12.24 18.83
CA ARG A 211 8.33 11.84 20.09
C ARG A 211 7.32 11.07 20.90
N LEU A 212 7.66 9.82 21.24
CA LEU A 212 6.82 8.91 21.98
C LEU A 212 7.17 9.01 23.47
N PRO A 213 6.23 9.34 24.37
CA PRO A 213 6.48 9.36 25.81
C PRO A 213 6.94 8.00 26.34
N ASP A 214 7.76 8.02 27.39
CA ASP A 214 8.07 6.82 28.16
C ASP A 214 6.81 6.21 28.77
N GLY A 215 6.64 4.89 28.66
CA GLY A 215 5.46 4.18 29.14
C GLY A 215 4.30 4.09 28.14
N ASP A 216 4.33 4.83 27.04
CA ASP A 216 3.25 4.77 26.04
C ASP A 216 3.18 3.42 25.33
N GLY A 217 1.95 2.94 25.11
CA GLY A 217 1.67 1.76 24.31
C GLY A 217 1.83 2.02 22.82
N VAL A 218 2.42 1.08 22.10
CA VAL A 218 2.60 1.11 20.66
C VAL A 218 2.16 -0.21 20.02
N THR A 219 1.82 -0.19 18.73
CA THR A 219 1.73 -1.43 17.96
C THR A 219 3.07 -1.67 17.26
N VAL A 220 3.68 -2.83 17.51
CA VAL A 220 4.92 -3.28 16.88
C VAL A 220 4.59 -4.22 15.73
N TYR A 221 5.01 -3.88 14.51
CA TYR A 221 4.76 -4.69 13.31
C TYR A 221 5.86 -5.72 13.03
N GLY A 222 7.05 -5.48 13.56
CA GLY A 222 8.19 -6.37 13.41
C GLY A 222 9.52 -5.61 13.48
N ARG A 223 10.61 -6.38 13.45
CA ARG A 223 11.97 -5.85 13.51
C ARG A 223 12.52 -5.55 12.12
N TYR A 224 13.10 -4.36 11.95
CA TYR A 224 13.87 -3.99 10.78
C TYR A 224 15.22 -3.43 11.21
N GLN A 225 16.31 -4.11 10.82
CA GLN A 225 17.69 -3.77 11.25
C GLN A 225 17.80 -3.70 12.79
N ASP A 226 18.26 -2.57 13.33
CA ASP A 226 18.48 -2.36 14.77
C ASP A 226 17.25 -1.76 15.48
N GLY A 227 16.09 -1.71 14.82
CA GLY A 227 14.87 -1.10 15.35
C GLY A 227 13.63 -1.93 15.07
N TYR A 228 12.51 -1.38 15.49
CA TYR A 228 11.17 -1.87 15.20
C TYR A 228 10.40 -0.87 14.34
N VAL A 229 9.56 -1.37 13.47
CA VAL A 229 8.48 -0.58 12.85
C VAL A 229 7.32 -0.55 13.81
N VAL A 230 6.92 0.66 14.21
CA VAL A 230 5.86 0.87 15.21
C VAL A 230 4.87 1.93 14.75
N SER A 231 3.62 1.81 15.21
CA SER A 231 2.64 2.89 15.15
C SER A 231 2.21 3.34 16.55
N HIS A 232 1.92 4.65 16.69
CA HIS A 232 1.39 5.29 17.87
C HIS A 232 0.40 6.39 17.44
N GLY A 233 -0.89 6.16 17.63
CA GLY A 233 -1.92 7.00 17.01
C GLY A 233 -1.78 7.02 15.48
N GLU A 234 -1.73 8.22 14.91
CA GLU A 234 -1.56 8.42 13.45
C GLU A 234 -0.09 8.39 12.99
N HIS A 235 0.85 8.20 13.93
CA HIS A 235 2.27 8.20 13.61
C HIS A 235 2.78 6.78 13.36
N LEU A 236 3.47 6.60 12.24
CA LEU A 236 4.14 5.36 11.83
C LEU A 236 5.62 5.63 11.56
N GLY A 237 6.52 4.72 11.96
CA GLY A 237 7.95 4.87 11.72
C GLY A 237 8.80 3.85 12.44
N TYR A 238 10.08 4.22 12.62
CA TYR A 238 11.09 3.37 13.24
C TYR A 238 11.48 3.88 14.62
N VAL A 239 11.58 2.95 15.57
CA VAL A 239 12.12 3.17 16.91
C VAL A 239 13.27 2.19 17.15
N SER A 240 14.38 2.63 17.75
CA SER A 240 15.49 1.74 18.10
C SER A 240 15.05 0.67 19.10
N ALA A 241 15.45 -0.58 18.86
CA ALA A 241 14.96 -1.74 19.60
C ALA A 241 15.15 -1.66 21.14
N PRO A 242 16.23 -1.09 21.70
CA PRO A 242 16.38 -0.97 23.15
C PRO A 242 15.30 -0.14 23.85
N TYR A 243 14.52 0.63 23.10
CA TYR A 243 13.48 1.51 23.65
C TYR A 243 12.05 0.97 23.48
N VAL A 244 11.89 -0.28 23.07
CA VAL A 244 10.57 -0.93 22.93
C VAL A 244 10.60 -2.27 23.64
N GLN A 245 9.72 -2.44 24.62
CA GLN A 245 9.43 -3.72 25.27
C GLN A 245 8.24 -4.39 24.57
N ILE A 246 8.36 -5.70 24.29
CA ILE A 246 7.35 -6.53 23.64
C ILE A 246 6.96 -7.64 24.60
#